data_bfad965c1e6b177ce630dd1b9f314a3b
#
_entry.id   bfad965c1e6b177ce630dd1b9f314a3b
#
_cell.length_a   1.000
_cell.length_b   1.000
_cell.length_c   1.000
_cell.angle_alpha   90.00
_cell.angle_beta   90.00
_cell.angle_gamma   90.00
#
_symmetry.space_group_name_H-M   'P 1'
#
loop_
_entity.id
_entity.type
_entity.pdbx_description
1 polymer ?
#
loop_
_entity_poly.entity_id
_entity_poly.type
_entity_poly.pdbx_seq_one_letter_code
_entity_poly.pdbx_strand_id
1 'polypeptide(L)'
;MPSFPRKRESGISDFQIIFEYCRCSKVRIPARAQVSEAILLAEGQKSAVTEYYLNNGKWPEDNDKAGVANPSDIKGKYVQKVEVNNGVVTAEMKPSGVNKEIQGKRLSLWARREDGSVKWFCGQPVTRNNAKDDAVTADNGGKKIDTKHLPSTCRDEHNAT
;
A
#
# COMPACT_ATOMS: atom_id res chain seq x y z
N MET A 1 -54.00 -29.49 22.51
CA MET A 1 -52.90 -28.98 22.74
C MET A 1 -52.19 -28.45 21.60
N PRO A 2 -52.00 -27.35 21.60
CA PRO A 2 -51.38 -26.75 20.46
C PRO A 2 -49.95 -27.16 20.42
N SER A 3 -49.52 -27.38 19.34
CA SER A 3 -48.15 -27.72 19.15
C SER A 3 -47.45 -26.50 18.74
N PHE A 4 -46.25 -26.45 19.06
CA PHE A 4 -45.47 -25.33 18.67
C PHE A 4 -44.33 -25.73 17.93
N PRO A 5 -44.55 -26.28 16.86
CA PRO A 5 -43.49 -26.86 16.22
C PRO A 5 -42.57 -25.91 15.64
N ARG A 6 -42.61 -25.29 15.10
CA ARG A 6 -41.90 -24.51 14.33
C ARG A 6 -40.76 -23.86 14.83
N LYS A 7 -40.28 -24.04 15.84
CA LYS A 7 -39.26 -23.29 16.26
C LYS A 7 -38.00 -23.55 15.62
N ARG A 8 -37.68 -24.67 15.22
CA ARG A 8 -36.39 -24.95 14.74
C ARG A 8 -36.08 -24.32 13.44
N GLU A 9 -37.03 -24.02 12.65
CA GLU A 9 -36.75 -23.43 11.40
C GLU A 9 -36.34 -22.04 11.51
N SER A 10 -36.70 -21.36 12.55
CA SER A 10 -36.35 -19.96 12.67
C SER A 10 -34.87 -19.74 12.81
N GLY A 11 -34.15 -20.65 13.41
CA GLY A 11 -32.71 -20.49 13.54
C GLY A 11 -31.99 -20.49 12.22
N ILE A 12 -32.39 -21.34 11.29
CA ILE A 12 -31.76 -21.36 9.97
C ILE A 12 -32.16 -20.15 9.19
N SER A 13 -33.41 -19.76 9.30
CA SER A 13 -33.90 -18.58 8.62
C SER A 13 -33.21 -17.32 9.06
N ASP A 14 -33.00 -17.15 10.38
CA ASP A 14 -32.32 -15.99 10.91
C ASP A 14 -30.88 -15.92 10.42
N PHE A 15 -30.20 -17.05 10.34
CA PHE A 15 -28.83 -17.09 9.86
C PHE A 15 -28.76 -16.68 8.39
N GLN A 16 -29.68 -17.12 7.56
CA GLN A 16 -29.72 -16.72 6.17
C GLN A 16 -30.05 -15.23 5.99
N ILE A 17 -30.94 -14.70 6.79
CA ILE A 17 -31.32 -13.31 6.76
C ILE A 17 -30.11 -12.45 7.10
N ILE A 18 -29.33 -12.80 8.11
CA ILE A 18 -28.15 -12.08 8.49
C ILE A 18 -27.12 -12.10 7.36
N PHE A 19 -26.94 -13.26 6.71
CA PHE A 19 -26.00 -13.39 5.63
C PHE A 19 -26.41 -12.54 4.43
N GLU A 20 -27.68 -12.51 4.09
CA GLU A 20 -28.20 -11.70 2.99
C GLU A 20 -28.11 -10.21 3.33
N TYR A 21 -28.38 -9.83 4.56
CA TYR A 21 -28.26 -8.46 4.99
C TYR A 21 -26.83 -7.95 4.85
N CYS A 22 -25.85 -8.76 5.25
CA CYS A 22 -24.44 -8.44 5.04
C CYS A 22 -24.07 -8.33 3.56
N ARG A 23 -24.80 -9.06 2.71
CA ARG A 23 -24.56 -9.01 1.28
C ARG A 23 -25.16 -7.74 0.65
N CYS A 24 -26.29 -7.29 1.16
CA CYS A 24 -26.92 -6.07 0.68
C CYS A 24 -26.22 -4.82 1.13
N SER A 25 -25.63 -4.83 2.32
CA SER A 25 -24.82 -3.71 2.76
C SER A 25 -23.41 -3.87 2.18
N LYS A 26 -23.21 -3.38 0.97
CA LYS A 26 -21.86 -3.20 0.45
C LYS A 26 -21.19 -2.15 1.34
N VAL A 27 -20.51 -2.62 2.37
CA VAL A 27 -19.68 -1.75 3.19
C VAL A 27 -18.63 -1.17 2.25
N ARG A 28 -18.80 0.07 1.89
CA ARG A 28 -17.80 0.78 1.08
C ARG A 28 -16.63 1.09 1.98
N ILE A 29 -15.59 0.29 1.85
CA ILE A 29 -14.35 0.57 2.54
C ILE A 29 -13.79 1.86 1.96
N PRO A 30 -13.55 2.88 2.80
CA PRO A 30 -13.07 4.17 2.30
C PRO A 30 -11.70 4.01 1.62
N ALA A 31 -11.43 4.88 0.65
CA ALA A 31 -10.16 4.87 -0.08
C ALA A 31 -8.94 4.90 0.85
N ARG A 32 -9.04 5.69 1.93
CA ARG A 32 -7.95 5.78 2.91
C ARG A 32 -7.63 4.44 3.56
N ALA A 33 -8.63 3.62 3.87
CA ALA A 33 -8.41 2.30 4.45
C ALA A 33 -7.76 1.36 3.42
N GLN A 34 -8.12 1.46 2.14
CA GLN A 34 -7.50 0.68 1.08
C GLN A 34 -6.05 1.10 0.84
N VAL A 35 -5.77 2.39 0.91
CA VAL A 35 -4.42 2.93 0.79
C VAL A 35 -3.53 2.45 1.94
N SER A 36 -4.08 2.24 3.14
CA SER A 36 -3.34 1.72 4.28
C SER A 36 -2.71 0.36 4.00
N GLU A 37 -3.37 -0.50 3.23
CA GLU A 37 -2.78 -1.78 2.81
C GLU A 37 -1.53 -1.55 1.96
N ALA A 38 -1.57 -0.60 1.03
CA ALA A 38 -0.43 -0.27 0.19
C ALA A 38 0.76 0.23 1.02
N ILE A 39 0.49 1.05 2.02
CA ILE A 39 1.52 1.55 2.94
C ILE A 39 2.15 0.39 3.71
N LEU A 40 1.34 -0.53 4.25
CA LEU A 40 1.85 -1.69 4.99
C LEU A 40 2.73 -2.59 4.12
N LEU A 41 2.30 -2.87 2.89
CA LEU A 41 3.08 -3.70 1.97
C LEU A 41 4.40 -3.01 1.58
N ALA A 42 4.37 -1.70 1.36
CA ALA A 42 5.57 -0.95 1.05
C ALA A 42 6.52 -0.88 2.27
N GLU A 43 5.97 -0.71 3.47
CA GLU A 43 6.77 -0.71 4.71
C GLU A 43 7.46 -2.03 4.96
N GLY A 44 6.89 -3.13 4.54
CA GLY A 44 7.50 -4.44 4.63
C GLY A 44 8.83 -4.55 3.87
N GLN A 45 9.10 -3.65 2.92
CA GLN A 45 10.33 -3.65 2.13
C GLN A 45 11.42 -2.75 2.72
N LYS A 46 11.09 -1.92 3.71
CA LYS A 46 12.05 -0.96 4.27
C LYS A 46 13.32 -1.58 4.80
N SER A 47 13.19 -2.68 5.54
CA SER A 47 14.34 -3.33 6.16
C SER A 47 15.33 -3.86 5.12
N ALA A 48 14.81 -4.49 4.07
CA ALA A 48 15.64 -5.03 3.00
C ALA A 48 16.38 -3.92 2.25
N VAL A 49 15.70 -2.83 1.93
CA VAL A 49 16.29 -1.67 1.26
C VAL A 49 17.36 -1.02 2.14
N THR A 50 17.08 -0.85 3.44
CA THR A 50 18.02 -0.27 4.39
C THR A 50 19.25 -1.15 4.54
N GLU A 51 19.06 -2.46 4.69
CA GLU A 51 20.14 -3.42 4.83
C GLU A 51 21.06 -3.41 3.61
N TYR A 52 20.48 -3.42 2.41
CA TYR A 52 21.26 -3.34 1.18
C TYR A 52 22.08 -2.06 1.14
N TYR A 53 21.48 -0.94 1.50
CA TYR A 53 22.18 0.35 1.51
C TYR A 53 23.35 0.36 2.49
N LEU A 54 23.14 -0.15 3.72
CA LEU A 54 24.19 -0.19 4.73
C LEU A 54 25.37 -1.07 4.33
N ASN A 55 25.10 -2.14 3.59
CA ASN A 55 26.14 -3.07 3.12
C ASN A 55 26.84 -2.61 1.86
N ASN A 56 26.17 -1.90 0.98
CA ASN A 56 26.69 -1.58 -0.35
C ASN A 56 27.00 -0.09 -0.58
N GLY A 57 26.55 0.78 0.31
CA GLY A 57 26.75 2.22 0.17
C GLY A 57 25.94 2.88 -0.94
N LYS A 58 25.01 2.15 -1.55
CA LYS A 58 24.10 2.65 -2.57
C LYS A 58 22.75 1.99 -2.42
N TRP A 59 21.71 2.64 -2.95
CA TRP A 59 20.36 2.11 -2.89
C TRP A 59 20.18 0.93 -3.85
N PRO A 60 19.31 -0.05 -3.53
CA PRO A 60 19.05 -1.15 -4.46
C PRO A 60 18.32 -0.62 -5.71
N GLU A 61 18.76 -1.07 -6.87
CA GLU A 61 18.22 -0.61 -8.14
C GLU A 61 16.83 -1.19 -8.43
N ASP A 62 16.57 -2.40 -7.94
CA ASP A 62 15.32 -3.13 -8.17
C ASP A 62 15.01 -4.09 -7.02
N ASN A 63 13.89 -4.80 -7.14
CA ASN A 63 13.46 -5.78 -6.14
C ASN A 63 14.47 -6.90 -5.95
N ASP A 64 15.09 -7.37 -7.03
CA ASP A 64 16.06 -8.46 -6.98
C ASP A 64 17.30 -8.04 -6.18
N LYS A 65 17.82 -6.85 -6.46
CA LYS A 65 18.97 -6.30 -5.71
C LYS A 65 18.63 -6.07 -4.24
N ALA A 66 17.42 -5.66 -3.96
CA ALA A 66 16.98 -5.49 -2.58
C ALA A 66 16.79 -6.83 -1.85
N GLY A 67 16.75 -7.95 -2.58
CA GLY A 67 16.52 -9.27 -1.99
C GLY A 67 15.07 -9.50 -1.61
N VAL A 68 14.14 -8.84 -2.28
CA VAL A 68 12.70 -9.00 -2.02
C VAL A 68 12.01 -9.66 -3.22
N ALA A 69 10.79 -10.09 -3.04
CA ALA A 69 10.03 -10.78 -4.08
C ALA A 69 9.81 -9.87 -5.30
N ASN A 70 9.50 -10.47 -6.45
CA ASN A 70 9.17 -9.72 -7.65
C ASN A 70 8.03 -8.74 -7.40
N PRO A 71 7.99 -7.59 -8.07
CA PRO A 71 6.95 -6.61 -7.85
C PRO A 71 5.52 -7.16 -7.90
N SER A 72 5.24 -8.02 -8.86
CA SER A 72 3.91 -8.62 -9.03
C SER A 72 3.56 -9.69 -7.98
N ASP A 73 4.55 -10.16 -7.23
CA ASP A 73 4.34 -11.13 -6.15
C ASP A 73 4.05 -10.43 -4.82
N ILE A 74 4.43 -9.16 -4.68
CA ILE A 74 4.09 -8.35 -3.51
C ILE A 74 2.77 -7.65 -3.81
N LYS A 75 1.69 -8.35 -3.55
CA LYS A 75 0.33 -7.89 -3.85
C LYS A 75 -0.59 -8.13 -2.67
N GLY A 76 -1.70 -7.43 -2.67
CA GLY A 76 -2.73 -7.57 -1.64
C GLY A 76 -4.12 -7.54 -2.25
N LYS A 77 -5.11 -7.32 -1.40
CA LYS A 77 -6.50 -7.22 -1.83
C LYS A 77 -6.73 -6.02 -2.74
N TYR A 78 -6.10 -4.90 -2.43
CA TYR A 78 -6.26 -3.63 -3.15
C TYR A 78 -5.00 -3.21 -3.91
N VAL A 79 -3.87 -3.86 -3.65
CA VAL A 79 -2.57 -3.52 -4.23
C VAL A 79 -2.21 -4.49 -5.33
N GLN A 80 -1.82 -3.96 -6.47
CA GLN A 80 -1.42 -4.76 -7.62
C GLN A 80 0.03 -5.21 -7.55
N LYS A 81 0.92 -4.31 -7.16
CA LYS A 81 2.35 -4.59 -7.06
C LYS A 81 3.05 -3.59 -6.15
N VAL A 82 4.21 -4.00 -5.66
CA VAL A 82 5.14 -3.10 -4.94
C VAL A 82 6.50 -3.24 -5.59
N GLU A 83 7.05 -2.14 -6.03
CA GLU A 83 8.29 -2.10 -6.80
C GLU A 83 9.34 -1.27 -6.08
N VAL A 84 10.57 -1.77 -6.07
CA VAL A 84 11.74 -1.03 -5.57
C VAL A 84 12.50 -0.50 -6.78
N ASN A 85 12.80 0.79 -6.78
CA ASN A 85 13.57 1.42 -7.85
C ASN A 85 14.50 2.46 -7.22
N ASN A 86 15.81 2.20 -7.30
CA ASN A 86 16.84 3.06 -6.67
C ASN A 86 16.53 3.40 -5.22
N GLY A 87 16.05 2.42 -4.45
CA GLY A 87 15.70 2.59 -3.03
C GLY A 87 14.39 3.31 -2.75
N VAL A 88 13.61 3.60 -3.77
CA VAL A 88 12.24 4.11 -3.63
C VAL A 88 11.29 2.93 -3.75
N VAL A 89 10.46 2.74 -2.73
CA VAL A 89 9.46 1.66 -2.71
C VAL A 89 8.13 2.25 -3.13
N THR A 90 7.63 1.85 -4.29
CA THR A 90 6.37 2.35 -4.85
C THR A 90 5.32 1.26 -4.86
N ALA A 91 4.18 1.53 -4.24
CA ALA A 91 3.02 0.65 -4.27
C ALA A 91 2.00 1.18 -5.28
N GLU A 92 1.51 0.28 -6.12
CA GLU A 92 0.49 0.59 -7.13
C GLU A 92 -0.82 -0.09 -6.78
N MET A 93 -1.90 0.68 -6.76
CA MET A 93 -3.25 0.16 -6.51
C MET A 93 -3.78 -0.58 -7.73
N LYS A 94 -4.67 -1.55 -7.50
CA LYS A 94 -5.29 -2.29 -8.59
C LYS A 94 -6.10 -1.37 -9.50
N PRO A 95 -6.20 -1.69 -10.80
CA PRO A 95 -7.01 -0.91 -11.74
C PRO A 95 -8.52 -1.14 -11.56
N SER A 96 -8.92 -2.16 -10.81
CA SER A 96 -10.32 -2.49 -10.55
C SER A 96 -10.48 -3.11 -9.17
N GLY A 97 -11.71 -3.12 -8.65
CA GLY A 97 -11.99 -3.69 -7.33
C GLY A 97 -11.57 -2.80 -6.16
N VAL A 98 -11.19 -1.57 -6.42
CA VAL A 98 -10.82 -0.56 -5.43
C VAL A 98 -11.64 0.70 -5.65
N ASN A 99 -11.57 1.65 -4.72
CA ASN A 99 -12.26 2.92 -4.86
C ASN A 99 -11.82 3.62 -6.16
N LYS A 100 -12.79 4.18 -6.89
CA LYS A 100 -12.54 4.80 -8.20
C LYS A 100 -11.47 5.89 -8.18
N GLU A 101 -11.36 6.61 -7.08
CA GLU A 101 -10.43 7.73 -6.96
C GLU A 101 -8.98 7.29 -6.80
N ILE A 102 -8.74 6.01 -6.50
CA ILE A 102 -7.39 5.47 -6.30
C ILE A 102 -7.03 4.34 -7.27
N GLN A 103 -7.90 4.02 -8.23
CA GLN A 103 -7.63 2.95 -9.20
C GLN A 103 -6.36 3.25 -10.01
N GLY A 104 -5.44 2.30 -10.05
CA GLY A 104 -4.18 2.41 -10.79
C GLY A 104 -3.25 3.50 -10.30
N LYS A 105 -3.54 4.11 -9.16
CA LYS A 105 -2.71 5.18 -8.60
C LYS A 105 -1.63 4.62 -7.69
N ARG A 106 -0.64 5.44 -7.40
CA ARG A 106 0.58 5.04 -6.69
C ARG A 106 0.86 5.92 -5.49
N LEU A 107 1.60 5.36 -4.55
CA LEU A 107 2.28 6.08 -3.48
C LEU A 107 3.70 5.55 -3.35
N SER A 108 4.58 6.32 -2.75
CA SER A 108 5.97 5.92 -2.57
C SER A 108 6.44 6.13 -1.14
N LEU A 109 7.34 5.23 -0.72
CA LEU A 109 8.16 5.40 0.45
C LEU A 109 9.60 5.54 -0.04
N TRP A 110 10.33 6.50 0.50
CA TRP A 110 11.73 6.72 0.13
C TRP A 110 12.55 7.03 1.36
N ALA A 111 13.82 6.73 1.28
CA ALA A 111 14.74 6.95 2.38
C ALA A 111 15.79 7.97 1.99
N ARG A 112 16.29 8.67 2.98
CA ARG A 112 17.45 9.54 2.86
C ARG A 112 18.49 9.13 3.91
N ARG A 113 19.74 9.34 3.54
CA ARG A 113 20.84 9.10 4.45
C ARG A 113 20.88 10.18 5.52
N GLU A 114 21.08 9.75 6.75
CA GLU A 114 21.42 10.61 7.87
C GLU A 114 22.70 10.09 8.52
N ASP A 115 23.30 10.88 9.41
CA ASP A 115 24.52 10.47 10.08
C ASP A 115 24.29 9.17 10.87
N GLY A 116 24.86 8.07 10.35
CA GLY A 116 24.78 6.76 10.99
C GLY A 116 23.44 6.04 10.86
N SER A 117 22.46 6.58 10.13
CA SER A 117 21.13 5.99 9.99
C SER A 117 20.46 6.35 8.68
N VAL A 118 19.25 5.85 8.50
CA VAL A 118 18.42 6.10 7.32
C VAL A 118 17.06 6.60 7.80
N LYS A 119 16.64 7.74 7.28
CA LYS A 119 15.31 8.30 7.57
C LYS A 119 14.35 8.01 6.44
N TRP A 120 13.17 7.52 6.77
CA TRP A 120 12.14 7.15 5.79
C TRP A 120 11.03 8.20 5.72
N PHE A 121 10.53 8.38 4.52
CA PHE A 121 9.41 9.27 4.20
C PHE A 121 8.34 8.49 3.46
N CYS A 122 7.11 8.94 3.55
CA CYS A 122 5.97 8.36 2.87
C CYS A 122 5.09 9.46 2.30
N GLY A 123 4.74 9.34 1.04
CA GLY A 123 3.91 10.35 0.39
C GLY A 123 3.53 9.98 -1.04
N GLN A 124 3.27 10.99 -1.83
CA GLN A 124 2.95 10.84 -3.24
C GLN A 124 4.16 10.27 -4.00
N PRO A 125 3.94 9.66 -5.19
CA PRO A 125 5.02 9.01 -5.93
C PRO A 125 6.22 9.92 -6.18
N VAL A 126 7.41 9.36 -5.98
CA VAL A 126 8.69 10.03 -6.25
C VAL A 126 9.58 9.10 -7.04
N THR A 127 10.56 9.66 -7.70
CA THR A 127 11.59 8.91 -8.42
C THR A 127 12.97 9.35 -7.98
N ARG A 128 13.92 8.42 -7.99
CA ARG A 128 15.34 8.69 -7.76
C ARG A 128 16.09 8.26 -9.01
N ASN A 129 16.84 9.20 -9.60
CA ASN A 129 17.49 8.95 -10.88
C ASN A 129 18.75 8.08 -10.76
N ASN A 130 19.42 8.11 -9.62
CA ASN A 130 20.66 7.40 -9.43
C ASN A 130 20.67 6.72 -8.06
N ALA A 131 21.07 5.46 -8.02
CA ALA A 131 21.16 4.68 -6.78
C ALA A 131 22.15 5.26 -5.75
N LYS A 132 23.01 6.15 -6.12
CA LYS A 132 23.98 6.80 -5.23
C LYS A 132 23.46 8.12 -4.64
N ASP A 133 22.41 8.67 -5.21
CA ASP A 133 21.86 9.96 -4.77
C ASP A 133 20.82 9.79 -3.69
N ASP A 134 20.78 10.71 -2.76
CA ASP A 134 19.72 10.76 -1.75
C ASP A 134 18.52 11.57 -2.21
N ALA A 135 18.70 12.44 -3.18
CA ALA A 135 17.65 13.31 -3.66
C ALA A 135 16.61 12.53 -4.49
N VAL A 136 15.35 12.84 -4.26
CA VAL A 136 14.24 12.31 -5.04
C VAL A 136 13.48 13.47 -5.68
N THR A 137 12.79 13.19 -6.79
CA THR A 137 11.95 14.15 -7.48
C THR A 137 10.52 13.64 -7.54
N ALA A 138 9.56 14.55 -7.61
CA ALA A 138 8.16 14.15 -7.74
C ALA A 138 7.94 13.39 -9.05
N ASP A 139 7.19 12.30 -8.98
CA ASP A 139 6.79 11.57 -10.18
C ASP A 139 5.56 12.26 -10.78
N ASN A 140 5.74 12.92 -11.88
CA ASN A 140 4.68 13.67 -12.57
C ASN A 140 3.87 12.81 -13.55
N GLY A 141 3.94 11.50 -13.45
CA GLY A 141 3.24 10.56 -14.34
C GLY A 141 1.72 10.53 -14.22
N GLY A 142 1.11 11.43 -13.46
CA GLY A 142 -0.35 11.55 -13.36
C GLY A 142 -1.05 10.45 -12.56
N LYS A 143 -0.31 9.53 -11.95
CA LYS A 143 -0.88 8.41 -11.20
C LYS A 143 -0.74 8.56 -9.68
N LYS A 144 -0.66 9.76 -9.20
CA LYS A 144 -0.50 10.01 -7.76
C LYS A 144 -1.84 9.90 -7.03
N ILE A 145 -1.80 9.31 -5.83
CA ILE A 145 -2.96 9.28 -4.94
C ILE A 145 -3.15 10.68 -4.36
N ASP A 146 -4.37 11.19 -4.39
CA ASP A 146 -4.67 12.50 -3.81
C ASP A 146 -4.34 12.51 -2.32
N THR A 147 -3.82 13.64 -1.84
CA THR A 147 -3.43 13.83 -0.44
C THR A 147 -4.59 13.55 0.52
N LYS A 148 -5.82 13.83 0.12
CA LYS A 148 -7.01 13.56 0.95
C LYS A 148 -7.19 12.08 1.30
N HIS A 149 -6.65 11.16 0.49
CA HIS A 149 -6.70 9.72 0.71
C HIS A 149 -5.49 9.19 1.45
N LEU A 150 -4.45 9.98 1.60
CA LEU A 150 -3.26 9.60 2.35
C LEU A 150 -3.47 9.89 3.85
N PRO A 151 -3.06 8.97 4.74
CA PRO A 151 -3.09 9.27 6.17
C PRO A 151 -2.10 10.40 6.50
N SER A 152 -2.29 11.05 7.64
CA SER A 152 -1.43 12.17 8.05
C SER A 152 0.05 11.80 8.16
N THR A 153 0.34 10.53 8.43
CA THR A 153 1.70 10.01 8.53
C THR A 153 2.35 9.73 7.17
N CYS A 154 1.60 9.88 6.07
CA CYS A 154 2.08 9.59 4.73
C CYS A 154 1.77 10.74 3.76
N ARG A 155 2.18 11.95 4.15
CA ARG A 155 1.98 13.17 3.35
C ARG A 155 3.27 13.96 3.17
N ASP A 156 4.41 13.26 3.24
CA ASP A 156 5.71 13.90 3.06
C ASP A 156 5.87 14.34 1.61
N GLU A 157 6.49 15.49 1.41
CA GLU A 157 6.81 15.98 0.09
C GLU A 157 8.19 15.46 -0.34
N HIS A 158 8.42 15.42 -1.64
CA HIS A 158 9.67 14.91 -2.21
C HIS A 158 10.92 15.67 -1.71
N ASN A 159 10.76 16.88 -1.26
CA ASN A 159 11.84 17.70 -0.72
C ASN A 159 11.91 17.67 0.81
N ALA A 160 11.15 16.80 1.49
CA ALA A 160 11.18 16.68 2.94
C ALA A 160 12.58 16.27 3.43
N THR A 161 12.97 16.80 4.57
CA THR A 161 14.26 16.53 5.20
C THR A 161 14.14 16.11 6.65
#